data_0dc587f40014e93368d754613d012f2c
#
_entry.id   0dc587f40014e93368d754613d012f2c
#
_cell.length_a   1.000
_cell.length_b   1.000
_cell.length_c   1.000
_cell.angle_alpha   90.00
_cell.angle_beta   90.00
_cell.angle_gamma   90.00
#
_symmetry.space_group_name_H-M   'P 1'
#
loop_
_entity.id
_entity.type
_entity.pdbx_description
1 polymer ?
#
loop_
_entity_poly.entity_id
_entity_poly.type
_entity_poly.pdbx_seq_one_letter_code
_entity_poly.pdbx_strand_id
1 'polypeptide(L)'
;IRTENIEKNTHDNPFGAVLSFRGTVTDTTLSHPLAATVIELTDTFPVPDAKAFGVGQWWTVQVAPVEGGGRDERELQKLVEITEIVDATHVRIGYLNGWELAAGRTLTWTRVEPVRNSHVRNMVFEGAGPDEYTGSHPVSFEYAVGCDVSGIHATGTFWPVVMRRWCTRFRTEDCSLKNPPTVEYGGAGYLTQQIYCLYGRVADCTTSNVRHLNDLTASAYCTVVNCHGDGDDAGGNPFTTHGQYEHDLLFDGNSGLMDIANSGAQWGISAKRLTVRRHVCSWFVANTKITDLTLEDVTVIARPTFDQAGTLTVNADGAQVRGCTAKTFAVAQRSARSTRPTTVSDCSFDLPAGGVLVQTPVTAPVHFVRCTFTGVDGAVLRGAGPVRLTDCTVTGAEDAAPLSVGSADLTIDGGRYENTGIELSAVRDQRITVTGGVRLTGRNRAGALLGRAAGPGKVTWDLTGLSSTTDTATAHVRIADGTNHYLATGNRFTGGTLHLVPGALASALHTACVEDGTKRVAMPDDGTTARTEGNLIL
;
A
#
# COMPACT_ATOMS: atom_id res chain seq x y z
N ILE A 1 -8.67 35.90 -14.74
CA ILE A 1 -8.34 36.51 -13.44
C ILE A 1 -6.86 36.28 -13.19
N ARG A 2 -6.10 37.32 -12.91
CA ARG A 2 -4.70 37.21 -12.51
C ARG A 2 -4.61 37.06 -10.99
N THR A 3 -3.72 36.20 -10.52
CA THR A 3 -3.54 35.88 -9.10
C THR A 3 -2.19 36.42 -8.61
N GLU A 4 -2.11 37.74 -8.44
CA GLU A 4 -0.90 38.42 -7.97
C GLU A 4 -1.18 39.33 -6.78
N ASN A 5 -0.16 39.62 -5.97
CA ASN A 5 -0.20 40.60 -4.88
C ASN A 5 -1.30 40.36 -3.84
N ILE A 6 -1.61 39.12 -3.54
CA ILE A 6 -2.50 38.77 -2.45
C ILE A 6 -1.66 38.51 -1.21
N GLU A 7 -2.21 38.80 -0.05
CA GLU A 7 -1.55 38.65 1.23
C GLU A 7 -0.91 37.27 1.39
N LYS A 8 0.33 37.27 1.85
CA LYS A 8 1.13 36.03 2.03
C LYS A 8 0.34 34.97 2.79
N ASN A 9 0.27 33.80 2.24
CA ASN A 9 -0.13 32.61 2.98
C ASN A 9 0.93 32.29 4.04
N THR A 10 0.58 32.47 5.29
CA THR A 10 1.38 32.03 6.42
C THR A 10 0.80 30.75 6.99
N HIS A 11 1.55 30.11 7.88
CA HIS A 11 1.05 28.94 8.61
C HIS A 11 -0.22 29.25 9.44
N ASP A 12 -0.37 30.48 9.88
CA ASP A 12 -1.52 30.95 10.65
C ASP A 12 -2.67 31.49 9.78
N ASN A 13 -2.35 31.95 8.59
CA ASN A 13 -3.32 32.38 7.58
C ASN A 13 -2.99 31.77 6.21
N PRO A 14 -3.19 30.43 6.04
CA PRO A 14 -2.85 29.74 4.81
C PRO A 14 -3.86 29.95 3.68
N PHE A 15 -4.83 30.85 3.83
CA PHE A 15 -5.99 30.96 2.94
C PHE A 15 -6.17 32.33 2.31
N GLY A 16 -5.10 33.09 2.14
CA GLY A 16 -5.10 34.24 1.23
C GLY A 16 -5.50 33.75 -0.17
N ALA A 17 -6.66 34.16 -0.67
CA ALA A 17 -7.21 33.68 -1.93
C ALA A 17 -7.91 34.81 -2.68
N VAL A 18 -7.98 34.72 -4.02
CA VAL A 18 -8.75 35.62 -4.86
C VAL A 18 -10.23 35.59 -4.49
N LEU A 19 -10.75 34.37 -4.31
CA LEU A 19 -12.10 34.12 -3.82
C LEU A 19 -12.00 33.29 -2.54
N SER A 20 -12.31 33.91 -1.41
CA SER A 20 -12.24 33.27 -0.10
C SER A 20 -13.62 33.18 0.54
N PHE A 21 -14.00 32.00 0.96
CA PHE A 21 -15.26 31.68 1.63
C PHE A 21 -14.94 31.06 2.99
N ARG A 22 -15.25 31.78 4.06
CA ARG A 22 -14.93 31.35 5.42
C ARG A 22 -16.16 31.39 6.31
N GLY A 23 -16.47 30.26 6.97
CA GLY A 23 -17.45 30.19 8.04
C GLY A 23 -16.97 30.91 9.30
N THR A 24 -17.88 31.22 10.19
CA THR A 24 -17.59 31.89 11.46
C THR A 24 -17.36 30.86 12.56
N VAL A 25 -16.19 30.90 13.16
CA VAL A 25 -15.91 30.18 14.41
C VAL A 25 -16.44 31.00 15.56
N THR A 26 -17.34 30.46 16.39
CA THR A 26 -17.93 31.17 17.51
C THR A 26 -17.04 31.05 18.75
N ASP A 27 -17.34 31.87 19.79
CA ASP A 27 -16.62 31.81 21.07
C ASP A 27 -17.01 30.57 21.92
N THR A 28 -17.96 29.76 21.46
CA THR A 28 -18.43 28.59 22.20
C THR A 28 -17.46 27.41 22.00
N THR A 29 -16.64 27.18 22.99
CA THR A 29 -15.70 26.04 23.02
C THR A 29 -15.86 25.23 24.28
N LEU A 30 -15.92 23.91 24.14
CA LEU A 30 -16.05 22.94 25.21
C LEU A 30 -14.92 21.94 25.13
N SER A 31 -14.23 21.71 26.23
CA SER A 31 -13.14 20.73 26.31
C SER A 31 -13.31 19.84 27.52
N HIS A 32 -13.08 18.54 27.35
CA HIS A 32 -13.15 17.59 28.46
C HIS A 32 -12.24 16.40 28.21
N PRO A 33 -11.72 15.74 29.26
CA PRO A 33 -11.03 14.46 29.12
C PRO A 33 -12.03 13.36 28.80
N LEU A 34 -11.64 12.43 27.96
CA LEU A 34 -12.40 11.20 27.67
C LEU A 34 -12.38 10.29 28.93
N ALA A 35 -13.52 10.04 29.52
CA ALA A 35 -13.65 9.16 30.68
C ALA A 35 -13.40 7.68 30.31
N ALA A 36 -13.68 7.31 29.08
CA ALA A 36 -13.48 5.97 28.52
C ALA A 36 -12.94 6.10 27.10
N THR A 37 -12.37 5.02 26.58
CA THR A 37 -11.95 4.91 25.19
C THR A 37 -13.16 5.04 24.26
N VAL A 38 -13.07 5.92 23.26
CA VAL A 38 -14.03 6.01 22.16
C VAL A 38 -13.59 5.03 21.08
N ILE A 39 -14.40 4.04 20.81
CA ILE A 39 -14.05 2.97 19.86
C ILE A 39 -14.10 3.47 18.41
N GLU A 40 -13.36 2.79 17.55
CA GLU A 40 -13.42 2.96 16.10
C GLU A 40 -14.82 2.63 15.56
N LEU A 41 -15.22 3.29 14.48
CA LEU A 41 -16.51 3.12 13.79
C LEU A 41 -17.74 3.47 14.63
N THR A 42 -17.59 4.33 15.62
CA THR A 42 -18.73 4.94 16.32
C THR A 42 -19.05 6.32 15.76
N ASP A 43 -20.30 6.70 15.78
CA ASP A 43 -20.84 8.04 15.51
C ASP A 43 -21.32 8.74 16.78
N THR A 44 -21.28 8.06 17.92
CA THR A 44 -21.76 8.54 19.20
C THR A 44 -20.58 8.93 20.08
N PHE A 45 -20.55 10.20 20.47
CA PHE A 45 -19.43 10.80 21.18
C PHE A 45 -19.83 11.34 22.54
N PRO A 46 -18.96 11.19 23.56
CA PRO A 46 -19.18 11.82 24.86
C PRO A 46 -18.97 13.34 24.78
N VAL A 47 -19.77 14.06 25.53
CA VAL A 47 -19.71 15.52 25.68
C VAL A 47 -19.88 15.89 27.15
N PRO A 48 -19.36 17.06 27.61
CA PRO A 48 -19.47 17.45 29.02
C PRO A 48 -20.89 17.75 29.46
N ASP A 49 -21.71 18.34 28.60
CA ASP A 49 -23.14 18.59 28.80
C ASP A 49 -23.83 18.67 27.42
N ALA A 50 -24.69 17.73 27.11
CA ALA A 50 -25.39 17.67 25.84
C ALA A 50 -26.37 18.84 25.61
N LYS A 51 -26.77 19.58 26.68
CA LYS A 51 -27.61 20.77 26.57
C LYS A 51 -26.94 21.92 25.80
N ALA A 52 -25.60 21.91 25.70
CA ALA A 52 -24.87 22.88 24.92
C ALA A 52 -24.99 22.67 23.40
N PHE A 53 -25.45 21.50 22.98
CA PHE A 53 -25.55 21.08 21.59
C PHE A 53 -27.02 21.09 21.12
N GLY A 54 -27.21 21.31 19.83
CA GLY A 54 -28.51 21.23 19.17
C GLY A 54 -28.41 20.48 17.85
N VAL A 55 -29.43 19.70 17.52
CA VAL A 55 -29.52 19.00 16.24
C VAL A 55 -29.45 19.99 15.08
N GLY A 56 -28.64 19.68 14.05
CA GLY A 56 -28.38 20.55 12.90
C GLY A 56 -27.29 21.59 13.13
N GLN A 57 -26.76 21.72 14.34
CA GLN A 57 -25.58 22.57 14.60
C GLN A 57 -24.30 21.92 14.08
N TRP A 58 -23.35 22.77 13.72
CA TRP A 58 -22.03 22.37 13.22
C TRP A 58 -20.95 22.70 14.25
N TRP A 59 -20.06 21.73 14.45
CA TRP A 59 -18.96 21.82 15.39
C TRP A 59 -17.68 21.28 14.77
N THR A 60 -16.55 21.94 15.03
CA THR A 60 -15.28 21.23 14.91
C THR A 60 -15.07 20.35 16.13
N VAL A 61 -14.63 19.14 15.92
CA VAL A 61 -14.23 18.22 16.98
C VAL A 61 -12.78 17.81 16.77
N GLN A 62 -11.98 17.91 17.82
CA GLN A 62 -10.57 17.58 17.81
C GLN A 62 -10.18 16.81 19.07
N VAL A 63 -9.37 15.76 18.91
CA VAL A 63 -8.65 15.17 20.04
C VAL A 63 -7.31 15.88 20.21
N ALA A 64 -6.77 15.94 21.44
CA ALA A 64 -5.41 16.43 21.68
C ALA A 64 -4.38 15.67 20.81
N PRO A 65 -3.23 16.24 20.42
CA PRO A 65 -2.22 15.50 19.67
C PRO A 65 -1.78 14.23 20.39
N VAL A 66 -1.32 13.24 19.64
CA VAL A 66 -0.65 12.07 20.23
C VAL A 66 0.58 12.51 21.02
N GLU A 67 0.92 11.77 22.06
CA GLU A 67 2.08 12.09 22.89
C GLU A 67 3.37 12.09 22.04
N GLY A 68 4.11 13.19 22.10
CA GLY A 68 5.31 13.38 21.28
C GLY A 68 5.04 13.71 19.79
N GLY A 69 3.77 13.80 19.39
CA GLY A 69 3.36 14.16 18.04
C GLY A 69 3.31 15.67 17.80
N GLY A 70 3.36 16.06 16.54
CA GLY A 70 3.18 17.45 16.11
C GLY A 70 1.73 17.93 16.25
N ARG A 71 1.53 19.24 16.04
CA ARG A 71 0.22 19.89 16.12
C ARG A 71 -0.87 19.17 15.32
N ASP A 72 -0.51 18.61 14.17
CA ASP A 72 -1.45 18.00 13.23
C ASP A 72 -1.53 16.46 13.37
N GLU A 73 -0.78 15.85 14.30
CA GLU A 73 -0.81 14.42 14.54
C GLU A 73 -1.92 14.04 15.52
N ARG A 74 -3.14 14.02 15.03
CA ARG A 74 -4.36 13.74 15.80
C ARG A 74 -5.24 12.76 15.04
N GLU A 75 -5.76 11.78 15.72
CA GLU A 75 -6.68 10.78 15.15
C GLU A 75 -8.02 11.38 14.72
N LEU A 76 -8.43 12.46 15.36
CA LEU A 76 -9.69 13.14 15.08
C LEU A 76 -9.51 14.66 14.97
N GLN A 77 -9.85 15.20 13.80
CA GLN A 77 -9.93 16.63 13.49
C GLN A 77 -10.96 16.80 12.37
N LYS A 78 -12.22 17.11 12.69
CA LYS A 78 -13.30 17.15 11.70
C LYS A 78 -14.34 18.23 11.99
N LEU A 79 -14.95 18.78 10.92
CA LEU A 79 -16.18 19.59 11.00
C LEU A 79 -17.38 18.65 10.84
N VAL A 80 -18.22 18.55 11.87
CA VAL A 80 -19.31 17.61 11.95
C VAL A 80 -20.63 18.27 12.28
N GLU A 81 -21.72 17.67 11.83
CA GLU A 81 -23.08 18.03 12.18
C GLU A 81 -23.56 17.21 13.38
N ILE A 82 -24.22 17.82 14.34
CA ILE A 82 -24.94 17.10 15.40
C ILE A 82 -26.23 16.57 14.80
N THR A 83 -26.39 15.26 14.76
CA THR A 83 -27.55 14.60 14.17
C THR A 83 -28.59 14.17 15.21
N GLU A 84 -28.14 13.94 16.46
CA GLU A 84 -29.03 13.53 17.56
C GLU A 84 -28.42 13.90 18.92
N ILE A 85 -29.26 14.26 19.87
CA ILE A 85 -28.91 14.32 21.30
C ILE A 85 -29.32 12.95 21.90
N VAL A 86 -28.35 12.10 22.17
CA VAL A 86 -28.60 10.72 22.60
C VAL A 86 -29.06 10.65 24.07
N ASP A 87 -28.31 11.36 24.94
CA ASP A 87 -28.62 11.48 26.37
C ASP A 87 -27.97 12.78 26.94
N ALA A 88 -27.92 12.90 28.26
CA ALA A 88 -27.36 14.10 28.93
C ALA A 88 -25.86 14.31 28.66
N THR A 89 -25.14 13.30 28.24
CA THR A 89 -23.67 13.27 28.10
C THR A 89 -23.18 12.74 26.76
N HIS A 90 -24.07 12.43 25.81
CA HIS A 90 -23.70 11.90 24.51
C HIS A 90 -24.47 12.56 23.37
N VAL A 91 -23.78 12.83 22.29
CA VAL A 91 -24.34 13.30 21.02
C VAL A 91 -23.97 12.34 19.90
N ARG A 92 -24.84 12.21 18.90
CA ARG A 92 -24.52 11.56 17.64
C ARG A 92 -24.13 12.62 16.61
N ILE A 93 -23.11 12.30 15.82
CA ILE A 93 -22.58 13.19 14.78
C ILE A 93 -22.66 12.54 13.40
N GLY A 94 -22.66 13.35 12.36
CA GLY A 94 -22.70 12.87 10.97
C GLY A 94 -21.34 12.37 10.46
N TYR A 95 -20.62 11.57 11.28
CA TYR A 95 -19.30 11.05 10.96
C TYR A 95 -19.03 9.76 11.76
N LEU A 96 -18.57 8.71 11.09
CA LEU A 96 -18.06 7.51 11.75
C LEU A 96 -16.55 7.68 12.03
N ASN A 97 -16.18 7.58 13.31
CA ASN A 97 -14.80 7.73 13.74
C ASN A 97 -13.89 6.65 13.13
N GLY A 98 -12.81 7.05 12.51
CA GLY A 98 -11.88 6.14 11.85
C GLY A 98 -10.82 5.51 12.77
N TRP A 99 -10.68 6.01 14.01
CA TRP A 99 -9.60 5.65 14.92
C TRP A 99 -10.09 5.54 16.36
N GLU A 100 -9.53 4.61 17.10
CA GLU A 100 -9.74 4.55 18.54
C GLU A 100 -9.13 5.79 19.22
N LEU A 101 -9.88 6.43 20.13
CA LEU A 101 -9.42 7.54 20.95
C LEU A 101 -9.28 7.06 22.39
N ALA A 102 -8.05 6.99 22.89
CA ALA A 102 -7.76 6.47 24.22
C ALA A 102 -8.40 7.32 25.34
N ALA A 103 -8.83 6.66 26.40
CA ALA A 103 -9.26 7.32 27.63
C ALA A 103 -8.19 8.27 28.17
N GLY A 104 -8.60 9.36 28.81
CA GLY A 104 -7.72 10.40 29.34
C GLY A 104 -7.31 11.47 28.32
N ARG A 105 -7.47 11.23 27.01
CA ARG A 105 -7.20 12.24 25.98
C ARG A 105 -8.24 13.34 26.03
N THR A 106 -7.84 14.59 25.78
CA THR A 106 -8.77 15.73 25.75
C THR A 106 -9.47 15.81 24.41
N LEU A 107 -10.80 15.87 24.43
CA LEU A 107 -11.65 16.16 23.29
C LEU A 107 -12.14 17.59 23.37
N THR A 108 -11.96 18.36 22.28
CA THR A 108 -12.34 19.78 22.18
C THR A 108 -13.37 19.96 21.07
N TRP A 109 -14.46 20.62 21.40
CA TRP A 109 -15.55 21.00 20.51
C TRP A 109 -15.61 22.51 20.39
N THR A 110 -15.65 23.03 19.17
CA THR A 110 -15.85 24.47 18.95
C THR A 110 -16.99 24.66 17.95
N ARG A 111 -17.99 25.46 18.34
CA ARG A 111 -19.15 25.72 17.50
C ARG A 111 -18.77 26.57 16.29
N VAL A 112 -19.32 26.21 15.14
CA VAL A 112 -19.06 26.89 13.86
C VAL A 112 -20.37 27.17 13.16
N GLU A 113 -20.46 28.37 12.55
CA GLU A 113 -21.48 28.70 11.58
C GLU A 113 -20.86 28.62 10.18
N PRO A 114 -21.02 27.47 9.50
CA PRO A 114 -20.32 27.25 8.25
C PRO A 114 -20.92 28.05 7.09
N VAL A 115 -20.08 28.40 6.12
CA VAL A 115 -20.57 28.79 4.79
C VAL A 115 -21.27 27.58 4.17
N ARG A 116 -22.44 27.81 3.58
CA ARG A 116 -23.24 26.71 2.99
C ARG A 116 -23.62 27.00 1.55
N ASN A 117 -23.60 25.94 0.73
CA ASN A 117 -24.15 25.95 -0.64
C ASN A 117 -23.65 27.13 -1.50
N SER A 118 -22.39 27.53 -1.31
CA SER A 118 -21.74 28.57 -2.12
C SER A 118 -20.89 27.90 -3.19
N HIS A 119 -21.10 28.23 -4.45
CA HIS A 119 -20.47 27.55 -5.58
C HIS A 119 -19.66 28.51 -6.43
N VAL A 120 -18.49 28.04 -6.91
CA VAL A 120 -17.64 28.77 -7.86
C VAL A 120 -17.60 27.98 -9.17
N ARG A 121 -17.94 28.64 -10.28
CA ARG A 121 -18.05 27.94 -11.58
C ARG A 121 -17.49 28.74 -12.74
N ASN A 122 -16.93 28.05 -13.73
CA ASN A 122 -16.59 28.56 -15.07
C ASN A 122 -15.68 29.80 -15.02
N MET A 123 -14.51 29.66 -14.39
CA MET A 123 -13.51 30.73 -14.30
C MET A 123 -12.15 30.27 -14.82
N VAL A 124 -11.42 31.22 -15.37
CA VAL A 124 -10.03 31.03 -15.78
C VAL A 124 -9.14 31.89 -14.91
N PHE A 125 -8.10 31.29 -14.34
CA PHE A 125 -7.09 31.96 -13.53
C PHE A 125 -5.72 31.88 -14.22
N GLU A 126 -5.00 32.99 -14.20
CA GLU A 126 -3.62 33.10 -14.65
C GLU A 126 -2.76 33.54 -13.47
N GLY A 127 -1.81 32.70 -13.09
CA GLY A 127 -0.87 33.00 -12.02
C GLY A 127 0.15 34.05 -12.46
N ALA A 128 0.43 35.01 -11.61
CA ALA A 128 1.42 36.06 -11.89
C ALA A 128 2.53 36.11 -10.82
N GLY A 129 2.31 35.51 -9.65
CA GLY A 129 3.29 35.47 -8.56
C GLY A 129 4.13 34.20 -8.62
N PRO A 130 5.48 34.30 -8.71
CA PRO A 130 6.35 33.12 -8.83
C PRO A 130 6.70 32.45 -7.50
N ASP A 131 6.37 33.05 -6.37
CA ASP A 131 6.81 32.60 -5.04
C ASP A 131 5.70 32.68 -3.98
N GLU A 132 6.02 32.26 -2.77
CA GLU A 132 5.10 32.23 -1.63
C GLU A 132 4.58 33.60 -1.18
N TYR A 133 5.26 34.67 -1.54
CA TYR A 133 4.90 36.04 -1.14
C TYR A 133 4.01 36.75 -2.17
N THR A 134 4.11 36.36 -3.41
CA THR A 134 3.42 37.00 -4.54
C THR A 134 2.34 36.08 -5.14
N GLY A 135 2.40 34.77 -4.91
CA GLY A 135 1.38 33.82 -5.33
C GLY A 135 0.14 33.82 -4.43
N SER A 136 -0.96 33.34 -4.94
CA SER A 136 -2.21 33.18 -4.19
C SER A 136 -3.01 31.96 -4.63
N HIS A 137 -3.92 31.56 -3.76
CA HIS A 137 -4.94 30.60 -4.15
C HIS A 137 -5.99 31.26 -5.05
N PRO A 138 -6.40 30.68 -6.19
CA PRO A 138 -7.58 31.13 -6.90
C PRO A 138 -8.86 31.05 -6.05
N VAL A 139 -9.13 29.93 -5.39
CA VAL A 139 -10.34 29.70 -4.61
C VAL A 139 -10.01 29.00 -3.29
N SER A 140 -10.54 29.51 -2.18
CA SER A 140 -10.43 28.83 -0.89
C SER A 140 -11.75 28.73 -0.14
N PHE A 141 -11.92 27.62 0.57
CA PHE A 141 -13.03 27.40 1.51
C PHE A 141 -12.48 26.96 2.86
N GLU A 142 -12.97 27.59 3.92
CA GLU A 142 -12.70 27.18 5.29
C GLU A 142 -14.01 27.12 6.08
N TYR A 143 -14.23 26.07 6.84
CA TYR A 143 -15.48 25.81 7.56
C TYR A 143 -16.70 25.89 6.63
N ALA A 144 -16.73 25.05 5.60
CA ALA A 144 -17.76 25.10 4.57
C ALA A 144 -18.47 23.78 4.36
N VAL A 145 -19.76 23.84 4.04
CA VAL A 145 -20.63 22.69 3.85
C VAL A 145 -21.37 22.77 2.53
N GLY A 146 -21.27 21.75 1.70
CA GLY A 146 -21.98 21.68 0.42
C GLY A 146 -21.52 22.74 -0.59
N CYS A 147 -20.24 23.13 -0.55
CA CYS A 147 -19.68 24.18 -1.41
C CYS A 147 -18.89 23.58 -2.56
N ASP A 148 -19.38 23.70 -3.77
CA ASP A 148 -18.83 23.06 -4.95
C ASP A 148 -17.98 24.02 -5.80
N VAL A 149 -17.02 23.44 -6.53
CA VAL A 149 -16.20 24.14 -7.53
C VAL A 149 -16.24 23.33 -8.83
N SER A 150 -16.52 24.01 -9.95
CA SER A 150 -16.54 23.33 -11.26
C SER A 150 -16.11 24.24 -12.41
N GLY A 151 -15.44 23.66 -13.42
CA GLY A 151 -15.01 24.40 -14.61
C GLY A 151 -14.00 25.50 -14.28
N ILE A 152 -13.06 25.24 -13.38
CA ILE A 152 -11.99 26.17 -13.04
C ILE A 152 -10.72 25.73 -13.74
N HIS A 153 -10.20 26.58 -14.62
CA HIS A 153 -8.98 26.31 -15.37
C HIS A 153 -7.90 27.31 -14.99
N ALA A 154 -6.79 26.80 -14.48
CA ALA A 154 -5.68 27.63 -14.00
C ALA A 154 -4.38 27.34 -14.76
N THR A 155 -3.57 28.37 -14.97
CA THR A 155 -2.23 28.27 -15.53
C THR A 155 -1.27 29.10 -14.69
N GLY A 156 -0.12 28.51 -14.32
CA GLY A 156 0.94 29.25 -13.64
C GLY A 156 0.62 29.73 -12.22
N THR A 157 -0.38 29.18 -11.55
CA THR A 157 -0.69 29.54 -10.15
C THR A 157 0.28 28.88 -9.20
N PHE A 158 0.77 29.62 -8.20
CA PHE A 158 1.71 29.11 -7.22
C PHE A 158 1.01 28.21 -6.18
N TRP A 159 0.04 28.72 -5.43
CA TRP A 159 -0.71 27.99 -4.41
C TRP A 159 -1.82 27.13 -5.01
N PRO A 160 -2.38 26.18 -4.26
CA PRO A 160 -3.47 25.33 -4.72
C PRO A 160 -4.61 26.11 -5.37
N VAL A 161 -5.06 25.64 -6.53
CA VAL A 161 -6.18 26.28 -7.25
C VAL A 161 -7.45 26.25 -6.42
N VAL A 162 -7.71 25.10 -5.77
CA VAL A 162 -8.83 24.92 -4.84
C VAL A 162 -8.29 24.44 -3.50
N MET A 163 -8.28 25.32 -2.52
CA MET A 163 -7.87 25.03 -1.14
C MET A 163 -9.08 24.82 -0.26
N ARG A 164 -9.10 23.71 0.50
CA ARG A 164 -10.18 23.38 1.42
C ARG A 164 -9.63 22.99 2.79
N ARG A 165 -10.20 23.54 3.84
CA ARG A 165 -9.89 23.17 5.22
C ARG A 165 -11.17 23.12 6.05
N TRP A 166 -11.35 22.05 6.84
CA TRP A 166 -12.57 21.87 7.63
C TRP A 166 -13.83 21.96 6.76
N CYS A 167 -13.83 21.31 5.60
CA CYS A 167 -14.96 21.31 4.68
C CYS A 167 -15.60 19.93 4.60
N THR A 168 -16.91 19.90 4.36
CA THR A 168 -17.64 18.64 4.24
C THR A 168 -18.69 18.69 3.13
N ARG A 169 -18.98 17.53 2.50
CA ARG A 169 -20.02 17.38 1.46
C ARG A 169 -19.80 18.32 0.27
N PHE A 170 -18.60 18.35 -0.29
CA PHE A 170 -18.23 19.22 -1.41
C PHE A 170 -17.85 18.42 -2.66
N ARG A 171 -17.89 19.11 -3.81
CA ARG A 171 -17.38 18.61 -5.09
C ARG A 171 -16.37 19.57 -5.68
N THR A 172 -15.40 19.02 -6.39
CA THR A 172 -14.48 19.74 -7.29
C THR A 172 -14.48 18.96 -8.59
N GLU A 173 -15.03 19.52 -9.65
CA GLU A 173 -15.29 18.79 -10.90
C GLU A 173 -14.87 19.63 -12.12
N ASP A 174 -14.36 18.97 -13.17
CA ASP A 174 -13.97 19.62 -14.43
C ASP A 174 -12.99 20.81 -14.21
N CYS A 175 -11.97 20.57 -13.39
CA CYS A 175 -10.97 21.59 -13.09
C CYS A 175 -9.59 21.20 -13.64
N SER A 176 -8.76 22.21 -13.94
CA SER A 176 -7.41 21.94 -14.43
C SER A 176 -6.37 22.92 -13.91
N LEU A 177 -5.12 22.44 -13.81
CA LEU A 177 -3.92 23.26 -13.55
C LEU A 177 -2.82 22.86 -14.53
N LYS A 178 -2.13 23.88 -15.09
CA LYS A 178 -0.96 23.71 -15.94
C LYS A 178 0.19 24.60 -15.50
N ASN A 179 1.40 24.07 -15.61
CA ASN A 179 2.65 24.83 -15.52
C ASN A 179 2.72 25.81 -14.33
N PRO A 180 2.55 25.37 -13.08
CA PRO A 180 2.84 26.21 -11.93
C PRO A 180 4.31 26.66 -11.94
N PRO A 181 4.68 27.77 -11.29
CA PRO A 181 6.05 28.31 -11.33
C PRO A 181 7.06 27.40 -10.62
N THR A 182 6.62 26.51 -9.74
CA THR A 182 7.46 25.50 -9.07
C THR A 182 6.64 24.28 -8.65
N VAL A 183 7.31 23.14 -8.56
CA VAL A 183 6.77 21.87 -8.03
C VAL A 183 7.55 21.41 -6.79
N GLU A 184 8.56 22.14 -6.35
CA GLU A 184 9.48 21.75 -5.28
C GLU A 184 9.05 22.27 -3.90
N TYR A 185 8.35 23.40 -3.85
CA TYR A 185 7.91 24.02 -2.60
C TYR A 185 6.65 23.36 -2.05
N GLY A 186 6.62 23.06 -0.75
CA GLY A 186 5.46 22.46 -0.09
C GLY A 186 4.19 23.32 -0.19
N GLY A 187 3.11 22.76 -0.76
CA GLY A 187 1.87 23.49 -1.05
C GLY A 187 1.83 24.16 -2.41
N ALA A 188 2.97 24.34 -3.10
CA ALA A 188 2.99 24.95 -4.42
C ALA A 188 2.69 23.95 -5.54
N GLY A 189 2.01 24.42 -6.59
CA GLY A 189 1.73 23.62 -7.78
C GLY A 189 0.69 22.53 -7.59
N TYR A 190 -0.32 22.75 -6.76
CA TYR A 190 -1.43 21.83 -6.53
C TYR A 190 -2.70 22.29 -7.26
N LEU A 191 -3.44 21.36 -7.86
CA LEU A 191 -4.79 21.68 -8.28
C LEU A 191 -5.74 21.72 -7.07
N THR A 192 -5.75 20.66 -6.24
CA THR A 192 -6.60 20.62 -5.05
C THR A 192 -5.82 20.20 -3.82
N GLN A 193 -6.10 20.85 -2.69
CA GLN A 193 -5.64 20.41 -1.38
C GLN A 193 -6.82 20.40 -0.40
N GLN A 194 -6.99 19.28 0.32
CA GLN A 194 -8.05 19.09 1.30
C GLN A 194 -7.45 18.71 2.66
N ILE A 195 -7.64 19.57 3.66
CA ILE A 195 -7.13 19.35 5.02
C ILE A 195 -8.30 19.23 5.99
N TYR A 196 -8.35 18.14 6.77
CA TYR A 196 -9.42 17.84 7.75
C TYR A 196 -10.83 17.76 7.13
N CYS A 197 -10.92 17.37 5.86
CA CYS A 197 -12.16 17.36 5.11
C CYS A 197 -12.91 16.04 5.23
N LEU A 198 -14.24 16.10 5.03
CA LEU A 198 -15.13 14.94 5.02
C LEU A 198 -16.00 14.90 3.77
N TYR A 199 -16.30 13.68 3.28
CA TYR A 199 -17.30 13.46 2.24
C TYR A 199 -17.08 14.32 0.99
N GLY A 200 -15.81 14.55 0.65
CA GLY A 200 -15.42 15.30 -0.55
C GLY A 200 -15.37 14.42 -1.79
N ARG A 201 -15.63 15.03 -2.94
CA ARG A 201 -15.44 14.39 -4.24
C ARG A 201 -14.61 15.30 -5.14
N VAL A 202 -13.54 14.75 -5.71
CA VAL A 202 -12.78 15.36 -6.82
C VAL A 202 -12.97 14.49 -8.03
N ALA A 203 -13.44 15.04 -9.15
CA ALA A 203 -13.75 14.24 -10.34
C ALA A 203 -13.45 14.98 -11.63
N ASP A 204 -13.13 14.20 -12.67
CA ASP A 204 -12.99 14.70 -14.05
C ASP A 204 -11.99 15.86 -14.17
N CYS A 205 -10.95 15.87 -13.32
CA CYS A 205 -9.94 16.91 -13.26
C CYS A 205 -8.67 16.49 -14.00
N THR A 206 -7.96 17.48 -14.54
CA THR A 206 -6.73 17.23 -15.29
C THR A 206 -5.59 18.16 -14.87
N THR A 207 -4.36 17.66 -14.93
CA THR A 207 -3.18 18.47 -14.64
C THR A 207 -2.03 18.17 -15.59
N SER A 208 -1.16 19.18 -15.77
CA SER A 208 0.07 19.05 -16.54
C SER A 208 1.22 19.81 -15.91
N ASN A 209 2.36 19.17 -15.73
CA ASN A 209 3.57 19.70 -15.09
C ASN A 209 3.31 20.25 -13.68
N VAL A 210 2.54 19.54 -12.86
CA VAL A 210 2.18 19.96 -11.50
C VAL A 210 2.81 19.07 -10.44
N ARG A 211 2.86 19.56 -9.19
CA ARG A 211 3.28 18.73 -8.07
C ARG A 211 2.17 17.75 -7.66
N HIS A 212 0.95 18.23 -7.43
CA HIS A 212 -0.19 17.37 -7.09
C HIS A 212 -1.47 17.80 -7.81
N LEU A 213 -2.16 16.85 -8.42
CA LEU A 213 -3.56 17.03 -8.81
C LEU A 213 -4.43 17.06 -7.55
N ASN A 214 -4.20 16.10 -6.66
CA ASN A 214 -4.95 15.97 -5.43
C ASN A 214 -4.06 15.63 -4.25
N ASP A 215 -4.21 16.40 -3.17
CA ASP A 215 -3.56 16.16 -1.89
C ASP A 215 -4.62 16.07 -0.78
N LEU A 216 -4.61 14.97 -0.05
CA LEU A 216 -5.48 14.71 1.09
C LEU A 216 -4.64 14.64 2.37
N THR A 217 -4.97 15.51 3.34
CA THR A 217 -4.33 15.58 4.65
C THR A 217 -5.37 15.40 5.74
N ALA A 218 -5.24 14.43 6.60
CA ALA A 218 -6.16 14.16 7.70
C ALA A 218 -7.64 14.15 7.28
N SER A 219 -7.95 13.79 6.04
CA SER A 219 -9.29 13.78 5.45
C SER A 219 -9.88 12.38 5.48
N ALA A 220 -11.20 12.26 5.40
CA ALA A 220 -11.86 10.97 5.43
C ALA A 220 -13.13 10.92 4.56
N TYR A 221 -13.50 9.70 4.12
CA TYR A 221 -14.67 9.47 3.27
C TYR A 221 -14.66 10.34 2.00
N CYS A 222 -13.46 10.60 1.47
CA CYS A 222 -13.28 11.38 0.25
C CYS A 222 -13.02 10.46 -0.95
N THR A 223 -13.45 10.91 -2.13
CA THR A 223 -13.27 10.18 -3.38
C THR A 223 -12.56 11.04 -4.43
N VAL A 224 -11.63 10.42 -5.18
CA VAL A 224 -10.94 11.00 -6.33
C VAL A 224 -11.19 10.10 -7.53
N VAL A 225 -11.92 10.60 -8.53
CA VAL A 225 -12.49 9.75 -9.57
C VAL A 225 -12.25 10.34 -10.96
N ASN A 226 -11.80 9.51 -11.89
CA ASN A 226 -11.60 9.88 -13.30
C ASN A 226 -10.75 11.15 -13.48
N CYS A 227 -9.67 11.26 -12.71
CA CYS A 227 -8.74 12.37 -12.77
C CYS A 227 -7.44 11.96 -13.44
N HIS A 228 -6.82 12.86 -14.20
CA HIS A 228 -5.65 12.54 -15.02
C HIS A 228 -4.53 13.57 -14.80
N GLY A 229 -3.41 13.10 -14.26
CA GLY A 229 -2.17 13.86 -14.13
C GLY A 229 -1.08 13.26 -15.01
N ASP A 230 -0.21 14.09 -15.59
CA ASP A 230 0.91 13.59 -16.39
C ASP A 230 2.07 13.12 -15.52
N GLY A 231 2.74 13.87 -14.80
CA GLY A 231 3.72 13.56 -13.76
C GLY A 231 4.62 12.32 -13.96
N ASP A 232 5.30 12.23 -15.10
CA ASP A 232 6.26 11.13 -15.37
C ASP A 232 7.68 11.46 -14.98
N ASP A 233 7.97 12.72 -14.74
CA ASP A 233 9.30 13.23 -14.56
C ASP A 233 9.36 14.35 -13.51
N ALA A 234 10.49 14.46 -12.87
CA ALA A 234 10.93 15.61 -12.11
C ALA A 234 9.95 16.20 -11.08
N GLY A 235 9.53 15.42 -10.12
CA GLY A 235 9.17 15.97 -8.81
C GLY A 235 7.69 16.10 -8.50
N GLY A 236 6.79 15.62 -9.36
CA GLY A 236 5.36 15.68 -9.09
C GLY A 236 4.67 14.33 -9.01
N ASN A 237 3.99 14.06 -7.88
CA ASN A 237 3.07 12.94 -7.75
C ASN A 237 1.65 13.47 -7.84
N PRO A 238 0.94 13.35 -8.98
CA PRO A 238 -0.43 13.86 -9.11
C PRO A 238 -1.35 13.44 -7.97
N PHE A 239 -1.18 12.24 -7.44
CA PHE A 239 -2.01 11.73 -6.35
C PHE A 239 -1.18 11.45 -5.11
N THR A 240 -1.53 12.10 -4.00
CA THR A 240 -0.84 11.92 -2.72
C THR A 240 -1.78 12.01 -1.53
N THR A 241 -1.36 11.39 -0.43
CA THR A 241 -1.87 11.62 0.93
C THR A 241 -0.71 11.78 1.89
N HIS A 242 -0.91 12.46 3.01
CA HIS A 242 0.18 12.71 3.95
C HIS A 242 0.43 11.59 4.96
N GLY A 243 -0.56 10.75 5.26
CA GLY A 243 -0.47 9.76 6.35
C GLY A 243 -0.70 10.37 7.73
N GLN A 244 -1.54 11.40 7.80
CA GLN A 244 -1.96 12.08 9.03
C GLN A 244 -3.35 11.62 9.47
N TYR A 245 -3.51 10.32 9.70
CA TYR A 245 -4.77 9.73 10.12
C TYR A 245 -5.91 9.83 9.10
N GLU A 246 -5.58 9.86 7.79
CA GLU A 246 -6.57 9.68 6.74
C GLU A 246 -7.20 8.28 6.84
N HIS A 247 -8.47 8.20 6.49
CA HIS A 247 -9.15 6.92 6.42
C HIS A 247 -10.32 6.91 5.46
N ASP A 248 -10.70 5.72 5.00
CA ASP A 248 -11.85 5.52 4.11
C ASP A 248 -11.79 6.42 2.85
N LEU A 249 -10.65 6.37 2.14
CA LEU A 249 -10.43 7.09 0.89
C LEU A 249 -10.58 6.16 -0.30
N LEU A 250 -11.17 6.66 -1.38
CA LEU A 250 -11.30 5.97 -2.65
C LEU A 250 -10.67 6.76 -3.78
N PHE A 251 -9.73 6.14 -4.49
CA PHE A 251 -9.18 6.60 -5.77
C PHE A 251 -9.64 5.63 -6.86
N ASP A 252 -10.38 6.10 -7.86
CA ASP A 252 -11.02 5.23 -8.84
C ASP A 252 -10.93 5.78 -10.27
N GLY A 253 -10.39 4.98 -11.20
CA GLY A 253 -10.32 5.32 -12.61
C GLY A 253 -9.36 6.48 -12.95
N ASN A 254 -8.33 6.69 -12.12
CA ASN A 254 -7.39 7.78 -12.29
C ASN A 254 -6.15 7.37 -13.07
N SER A 255 -5.39 8.35 -13.59
CA SER A 255 -4.05 8.11 -14.14
C SER A 255 -3.03 9.16 -13.73
N GLY A 256 -1.80 8.72 -13.47
CA GLY A 256 -0.66 9.53 -13.04
C GLY A 256 0.07 8.90 -11.86
N LEU A 257 1.28 9.38 -11.55
CA LEU A 257 2.08 8.87 -10.43
C LEU A 257 1.30 8.94 -9.12
N MET A 258 1.46 7.94 -8.28
CA MET A 258 0.79 7.86 -7.00
C MET A 258 1.75 7.51 -5.87
N ASP A 259 1.77 8.37 -4.84
CA ASP A 259 2.54 8.19 -3.63
C ASP A 259 1.64 8.46 -2.41
N ILE A 260 1.18 7.40 -1.75
CA ILE A 260 0.26 7.52 -0.64
C ILE A 260 0.95 7.38 0.71
N ALA A 261 0.51 8.22 1.66
CA ALA A 261 1.03 8.32 3.01
C ALA A 261 2.54 8.66 3.04
N ASN A 262 2.96 9.62 2.23
CA ASN A 262 4.36 9.87 1.89
C ASN A 262 5.13 10.71 2.93
N SER A 263 4.47 11.56 3.69
CA SER A 263 5.15 12.48 4.60
C SER A 263 5.76 11.82 5.85
N GLY A 264 5.43 10.56 6.10
CA GLY A 264 6.02 9.77 7.17
C GLY A 264 5.79 10.36 8.58
N ALA A 265 6.74 10.09 9.48
CA ALA A 265 6.62 10.46 10.90
C ALA A 265 6.60 11.98 11.18
N GLN A 266 7.03 12.81 10.24
CA GLN A 266 7.05 14.26 10.44
C GLN A 266 5.63 14.87 10.35
N TRP A 267 4.77 14.32 9.51
CA TRP A 267 3.44 14.86 9.23
C TRP A 267 2.31 13.92 9.67
N GLY A 268 2.63 12.71 9.99
CA GLY A 268 1.70 11.68 10.39
C GLY A 268 2.29 10.29 10.18
N ILE A 269 1.75 9.31 10.86
CA ILE A 269 2.31 7.96 10.92
C ILE A 269 1.37 6.88 10.41
N SER A 270 0.13 7.22 10.13
CA SER A 270 -0.90 6.23 9.87
C SER A 270 -1.98 6.73 8.91
N ALA A 271 -2.45 5.79 8.11
CA ALA A 271 -3.68 5.91 7.32
C ALA A 271 -4.36 4.54 7.32
N LYS A 272 -5.65 4.45 7.07
CA LYS A 272 -6.33 3.16 7.02
C LYS A 272 -7.51 3.10 6.06
N ARG A 273 -7.81 1.89 5.57
CA ARG A 273 -8.92 1.61 4.65
C ARG A 273 -8.88 2.52 3.41
N LEU A 274 -7.70 2.55 2.75
CA LEU A 274 -7.52 3.22 1.48
C LEU A 274 -7.77 2.22 0.36
N THR A 275 -8.56 2.64 -0.62
CA THR A 275 -8.85 1.84 -1.83
C THR A 275 -8.39 2.59 -3.06
N VAL A 276 -7.56 1.94 -3.88
CA VAL A 276 -7.16 2.41 -5.20
C VAL A 276 -7.57 1.35 -6.23
N ARG A 277 -8.37 1.74 -7.22
CA ARG A 277 -8.81 0.81 -8.25
C ARG A 277 -8.83 1.42 -9.65
N ARG A 278 -8.59 0.58 -10.66
CA ARG A 278 -8.56 0.98 -12.08
C ARG A 278 -7.65 2.18 -12.32
N HIS A 279 -6.50 2.19 -11.65
CA HIS A 279 -5.53 3.27 -11.73
C HIS A 279 -4.40 2.90 -12.68
N VAL A 280 -3.99 3.82 -13.53
CA VAL A 280 -2.87 3.65 -14.46
C VAL A 280 -1.78 4.65 -14.12
N CYS A 281 -0.57 4.15 -13.85
CA CYS A 281 0.59 4.99 -13.53
C CYS A 281 1.88 4.36 -14.03
N SER A 282 2.97 5.10 -13.99
CA SER A 282 4.32 4.54 -14.18
C SER A 282 5.04 4.24 -12.86
N TRP A 283 4.51 4.69 -11.74
CA TRP A 283 5.05 4.43 -10.42
C TRP A 283 3.98 4.53 -9.35
N PHE A 284 3.95 3.55 -8.45
CA PHE A 284 3.03 3.50 -7.31
C PHE A 284 3.78 3.10 -6.04
N VAL A 285 3.70 3.91 -5.01
CA VAL A 285 4.30 3.61 -3.72
C VAL A 285 3.36 3.93 -2.56
N ALA A 286 3.20 2.97 -1.67
CA ALA A 286 2.67 3.20 -0.34
C ALA A 286 3.86 3.30 0.65
N ASN A 287 4.22 4.51 1.07
CA ASN A 287 5.47 4.77 1.81
C ASN A 287 5.36 4.62 3.32
N THR A 288 4.24 4.98 3.88
CA THR A 288 4.04 4.93 5.34
C THR A 288 3.15 3.76 5.70
N LYS A 289 3.26 3.30 6.94
CA LYS A 289 2.40 2.22 7.42
C LYS A 289 0.94 2.59 7.22
N ILE A 290 0.30 1.87 6.34
CA ILE A 290 -1.14 1.93 6.08
C ILE A 290 -1.75 0.64 6.65
N THR A 291 -2.92 0.74 7.26
CA THR A 291 -3.69 -0.42 7.68
C THR A 291 -4.87 -0.63 6.72
N ASP A 292 -5.05 -1.87 6.23
CA ASP A 292 -6.14 -2.25 5.33
C ASP A 292 -6.11 -1.48 3.98
N LEU A 293 -5.01 -1.64 3.23
CA LEU A 293 -4.89 -1.14 1.86
C LEU A 293 -5.55 -2.10 0.87
N THR A 294 -6.35 -1.58 -0.04
CA THR A 294 -6.92 -2.33 -1.17
C THR A 294 -6.46 -1.74 -2.50
N LEU A 295 -5.84 -2.57 -3.33
CA LEU A 295 -5.47 -2.25 -4.70
C LEU A 295 -6.20 -3.20 -5.64
N GLU A 296 -6.99 -2.67 -6.59
CA GLU A 296 -7.72 -3.45 -7.59
C GLU A 296 -7.45 -2.92 -9.00
N ASP A 297 -7.03 -3.80 -9.91
CA ASP A 297 -6.81 -3.47 -11.33
C ASP A 297 -5.88 -2.25 -11.51
N VAL A 298 -4.82 -2.15 -10.72
CA VAL A 298 -3.80 -1.11 -10.86
C VAL A 298 -2.79 -1.56 -11.89
N THR A 299 -2.58 -0.74 -12.93
CA THR A 299 -1.61 -1.00 -13.99
C THR A 299 -0.43 -0.04 -13.86
N VAL A 300 0.75 -0.59 -13.57
CA VAL A 300 1.98 0.19 -13.48
C VAL A 300 2.84 -0.09 -14.70
N ILE A 301 2.91 0.90 -15.62
CA ILE A 301 3.61 0.80 -16.88
C ILE A 301 5.09 1.17 -16.73
N ALA A 302 5.97 0.45 -17.41
CA ALA A 302 7.39 0.79 -17.48
C ALA A 302 7.64 1.80 -18.61
N ARG A 303 8.06 3.02 -18.27
CA ARG A 303 8.53 4.01 -19.26
C ARG A 303 10.05 4.14 -19.21
N PRO A 304 10.73 4.19 -20.36
CA PRO A 304 12.20 4.19 -20.37
C PRO A 304 12.86 5.42 -19.74
N THR A 305 12.15 6.53 -19.64
CA THR A 305 12.69 7.83 -19.22
C THR A 305 12.65 8.08 -17.71
N PHE A 306 12.10 7.15 -16.92
CA PHE A 306 11.98 7.28 -15.47
C PHE A 306 12.54 6.03 -14.79
N ASP A 307 13.59 6.18 -13.99
CA ASP A 307 14.35 5.05 -13.40
C ASP A 307 13.52 4.09 -12.55
N GLN A 308 12.45 4.60 -11.92
CA GLN A 308 11.57 3.80 -11.08
C GLN A 308 10.30 3.34 -11.81
N ALA A 309 10.21 3.62 -13.12
CA ALA A 309 9.04 3.25 -13.91
C ALA A 309 8.80 1.74 -13.89
N GLY A 310 7.54 1.37 -13.77
CA GLY A 310 7.11 -0.02 -13.63
C GLY A 310 7.09 -0.53 -12.19
N THR A 311 7.40 0.31 -11.18
CA THR A 311 7.48 -0.11 -9.77
C THR A 311 6.14 0.04 -9.06
N LEU A 312 5.71 -1.05 -8.40
CA LEU A 312 4.60 -1.10 -7.46
C LEU A 312 5.12 -1.57 -6.09
N THR A 313 5.17 -0.66 -5.13
CA THR A 313 5.61 -0.97 -3.75
C THR A 313 4.45 -0.85 -2.77
N VAL A 314 4.23 -1.90 -1.99
CA VAL A 314 3.19 -1.97 -0.97
C VAL A 314 3.83 -2.07 0.42
N ASN A 315 3.71 -1.00 1.21
CA ASN A 315 4.16 -0.95 2.60
C ASN A 315 2.94 -0.74 3.50
N ALA A 316 2.23 -1.82 3.81
CA ALA A 316 0.99 -1.77 4.56
C ALA A 316 0.90 -2.91 5.59
N ASP A 317 0.14 -2.69 6.66
CA ASP A 317 -0.25 -3.72 7.61
C ASP A 317 -1.63 -4.28 7.20
N GLY A 318 -1.63 -5.38 6.47
CA GLY A 318 -2.80 -5.91 5.80
C GLY A 318 -3.06 -5.19 4.48
N ALA A 319 -2.73 -5.86 3.37
CA ALA A 319 -3.05 -5.37 2.03
C ALA A 319 -3.76 -6.45 1.23
N GLN A 320 -4.73 -6.02 0.43
CA GLN A 320 -5.36 -6.82 -0.62
C GLN A 320 -4.96 -6.22 -1.97
N VAL A 321 -4.20 -6.96 -2.76
CA VAL A 321 -3.72 -6.55 -4.09
C VAL A 321 -4.30 -7.52 -5.11
N ARG A 322 -5.16 -7.05 -6.00
CA ARG A 322 -5.89 -7.90 -6.93
C ARG A 322 -5.88 -7.36 -8.36
N GLY A 323 -5.65 -8.25 -9.32
CA GLY A 323 -5.71 -7.91 -10.74
C GLY A 323 -4.66 -6.89 -11.21
N CYS A 324 -3.61 -6.66 -10.41
CA CYS A 324 -2.62 -5.64 -10.69
C CYS A 324 -1.52 -6.13 -11.62
N THR A 325 -0.95 -5.20 -12.40
CA THR A 325 0.19 -5.48 -13.27
C THR A 325 1.32 -4.49 -13.02
N ALA A 326 2.56 -4.98 -12.96
CA ALA A 326 3.75 -4.16 -12.80
C ALA A 326 5.00 -4.89 -13.34
N LYS A 327 6.06 -4.14 -13.64
CA LYS A 327 7.38 -4.72 -13.92
C LYS A 327 8.08 -5.11 -12.63
N THR A 328 8.09 -4.24 -11.63
CA THR A 328 8.69 -4.51 -10.32
C THR A 328 7.60 -4.45 -9.26
N PHE A 329 7.48 -5.51 -8.49
CA PHE A 329 6.56 -5.57 -7.36
C PHE A 329 7.34 -5.84 -6.07
N ALA A 330 7.01 -5.12 -5.00
CA ALA A 330 7.60 -5.37 -3.71
C ALA A 330 6.60 -5.19 -2.56
N VAL A 331 6.55 -6.17 -1.65
CA VAL A 331 5.97 -6.00 -0.32
C VAL A 331 7.07 -5.48 0.60
N ALA A 332 6.82 -4.33 1.20
CA ALA A 332 7.69 -3.70 2.18
C ALA A 332 6.98 -3.60 3.54
N GLN A 333 7.74 -3.45 4.60
CA GLN A 333 7.21 -3.25 5.94
C GLN A 333 8.18 -2.37 6.73
N ARG A 334 7.74 -1.18 7.13
CA ARG A 334 8.55 -0.28 7.96
C ARG A 334 8.46 -0.56 9.45
N SER A 335 7.43 -1.27 9.90
CA SER A 335 7.21 -1.58 11.30
C SER A 335 7.23 -3.09 11.56
N ALA A 336 8.09 -3.56 12.44
CA ALA A 336 8.10 -4.94 12.92
C ALA A 336 6.82 -5.34 13.69
N ARG A 337 5.93 -4.40 13.96
CA ARG A 337 4.64 -4.66 14.64
C ARG A 337 3.50 -5.02 13.68
N SER A 338 3.76 -4.98 12.38
CA SER A 338 2.75 -5.40 11.40
C SER A 338 2.52 -6.90 11.51
N THR A 339 1.27 -7.31 11.68
CA THR A 339 0.87 -8.69 11.89
C THR A 339 -0.14 -9.20 10.89
N ARG A 340 -0.83 -8.30 10.20
CA ARG A 340 -1.88 -8.63 9.23
C ARG A 340 -1.26 -9.11 7.92
N PRO A 341 -1.82 -10.14 7.28
CA PRO A 341 -1.28 -10.67 6.03
C PRO A 341 -1.45 -9.69 4.87
N THR A 342 -0.50 -9.74 3.94
CA THR A 342 -0.66 -9.18 2.60
C THR A 342 -1.06 -10.29 1.65
N THR A 343 -2.20 -10.15 0.98
CA THR A 343 -2.66 -11.08 -0.06
C THR A 343 -2.56 -10.42 -1.42
N VAL A 344 -1.88 -11.09 -2.35
CA VAL A 344 -1.70 -10.67 -3.74
C VAL A 344 -2.34 -11.73 -4.63
N SER A 345 -3.38 -11.37 -5.37
CA SER A 345 -4.15 -12.35 -6.15
C SER A 345 -4.38 -11.90 -7.59
N ASP A 346 -4.36 -12.86 -8.50
CA ASP A 346 -4.67 -12.64 -9.92
C ASP A 346 -3.82 -11.54 -10.57
N CYS A 347 -2.57 -11.35 -10.09
CA CYS A 347 -1.65 -10.31 -10.53
C CYS A 347 -0.60 -10.85 -11.50
N SER A 348 -0.02 -9.95 -12.32
CA SER A 348 1.03 -10.28 -13.26
C SER A 348 2.22 -9.34 -13.12
N PHE A 349 3.41 -9.91 -12.91
CA PHE A 349 4.65 -9.17 -12.69
C PHE A 349 5.75 -9.66 -13.65
N ASP A 350 6.36 -8.73 -14.39
CA ASP A 350 7.50 -8.99 -15.27
C ASP A 350 8.79 -8.51 -14.58
N LEU A 351 9.39 -9.41 -13.81
CA LEU A 351 10.43 -9.07 -12.84
C LEU A 351 11.78 -8.78 -13.51
N PRO A 352 12.49 -7.73 -13.08
CA PRO A 352 13.89 -7.55 -13.43
C PRO A 352 14.77 -8.59 -12.73
N ALA A 353 15.94 -8.88 -13.27
CA ALA A 353 16.92 -9.75 -12.64
C ALA A 353 17.23 -9.27 -11.20
N GLY A 354 17.25 -10.20 -10.24
CA GLY A 354 17.47 -9.89 -8.83
C GLY A 354 16.32 -9.13 -8.14
N GLY A 355 15.14 -9.05 -8.74
CA GLY A 355 13.98 -8.33 -8.19
C GLY A 355 13.60 -8.83 -6.78
N VAL A 356 13.32 -7.91 -5.85
CA VAL A 356 12.97 -8.24 -4.47
C VAL A 356 11.46 -8.18 -4.28
N LEU A 357 10.80 -9.34 -4.19
CA LEU A 357 9.35 -9.46 -4.01
C LEU A 357 8.90 -9.20 -2.57
N VAL A 358 9.67 -9.65 -1.59
CA VAL A 358 9.39 -9.43 -0.17
C VAL A 358 10.66 -8.92 0.50
N GLN A 359 10.60 -7.71 1.05
CA GLN A 359 11.78 -7.05 1.65
C GLN A 359 12.14 -7.62 3.02
N THR A 360 13.41 -7.47 3.43
CA THR A 360 13.96 -8.02 4.67
C THR A 360 13.15 -7.70 5.94
N PRO A 361 12.60 -6.48 6.16
CA PRO A 361 11.86 -6.21 7.38
C PRO A 361 10.49 -6.90 7.49
N VAL A 362 10.00 -7.53 6.42
CA VAL A 362 8.65 -8.12 6.41
C VAL A 362 8.61 -9.37 7.29
N THR A 363 7.80 -9.33 8.34
CA THR A 363 7.55 -10.42 9.29
C THR A 363 6.11 -10.93 9.23
N ALA A 364 5.17 -10.14 8.71
CA ALA A 364 3.80 -10.56 8.49
C ALA A 364 3.69 -11.57 7.33
N PRO A 365 2.67 -12.44 7.32
CA PRO A 365 2.45 -13.38 6.22
C PRO A 365 2.23 -12.69 4.88
N VAL A 366 2.79 -13.26 3.80
CA VAL A 366 2.56 -12.81 2.42
C VAL A 366 2.04 -13.98 1.60
N HIS A 367 0.85 -13.82 1.02
CA HIS A 367 0.20 -14.82 0.19
C HIS A 367 0.09 -14.35 -1.25
N PHE A 368 0.65 -15.11 -2.17
CA PHE A 368 0.45 -14.95 -3.61
C PHE A 368 -0.51 -16.03 -4.10
N VAL A 369 -1.61 -15.64 -4.74
CA VAL A 369 -2.66 -16.55 -5.19
C VAL A 369 -2.91 -16.34 -6.68
N ARG A 370 -2.75 -17.34 -7.50
CA ARG A 370 -2.92 -17.30 -8.97
C ARG A 370 -2.17 -16.14 -9.64
N CYS A 371 -0.99 -15.81 -9.11
CA CYS A 371 -0.14 -14.77 -9.68
C CYS A 371 0.76 -15.36 -10.79
N THR A 372 1.07 -14.51 -11.76
CA THR A 372 2.03 -14.82 -12.82
C THR A 372 3.29 -13.98 -12.61
N PHE A 373 4.43 -14.64 -12.54
CA PHE A 373 5.75 -14.00 -12.47
C PHE A 373 6.55 -14.42 -13.71
N THR A 374 6.94 -13.45 -14.52
CA THR A 374 7.79 -13.67 -15.71
C THR A 374 9.14 -13.00 -15.50
N GLY A 375 10.13 -13.38 -16.32
CA GLY A 375 11.48 -12.81 -16.24
C GLY A 375 12.24 -13.16 -14.96
N VAL A 376 11.85 -14.21 -14.23
CA VAL A 376 12.48 -14.57 -12.96
C VAL A 376 13.92 -15.01 -13.19
N ASP A 377 14.88 -14.22 -12.73
CA ASP A 377 16.31 -14.49 -12.71
C ASP A 377 16.91 -13.95 -11.40
N GLY A 378 17.08 -14.82 -10.42
CA GLY A 378 17.59 -14.45 -9.10
C GLY A 378 16.64 -13.58 -8.25
N ALA A 379 15.35 -13.64 -8.50
CA ALA A 379 14.37 -12.92 -7.67
C ALA A 379 14.42 -13.40 -6.20
N VAL A 380 14.04 -12.54 -5.25
CA VAL A 380 14.30 -12.78 -3.83
C VAL A 380 13.08 -12.52 -2.96
N LEU A 381 12.81 -13.47 -2.06
CA LEU A 381 11.86 -13.36 -0.94
C LEU A 381 12.68 -13.23 0.36
N ARG A 382 13.10 -12.00 0.73
CA ARG A 382 14.00 -11.76 1.87
C ARG A 382 13.31 -11.71 3.23
N GLY A 383 12.00 -11.50 3.25
CA GLY A 383 11.24 -11.38 4.49
C GLY A 383 11.38 -12.60 5.40
N ALA A 384 11.27 -12.41 6.71
CA ALA A 384 11.33 -13.49 7.70
C ALA A 384 9.97 -14.18 7.90
N GLY A 385 8.87 -13.49 7.60
CA GLY A 385 7.51 -14.01 7.76
C GLY A 385 7.17 -15.15 6.81
N PRO A 386 6.07 -15.89 7.07
CA PRO A 386 5.62 -16.95 6.19
C PRO A 386 5.27 -16.44 4.80
N VAL A 387 5.67 -17.18 3.77
CA VAL A 387 5.28 -16.92 2.37
C VAL A 387 4.52 -18.11 1.83
N ARG A 388 3.38 -17.85 1.19
CA ARG A 388 2.59 -18.88 0.50
C ARG A 388 2.38 -18.49 -0.97
N LEU A 389 2.62 -19.46 -1.86
CA LEU A 389 2.36 -19.38 -3.29
C LEU A 389 1.28 -20.42 -3.62
N THR A 390 0.07 -19.99 -4.00
CA THR A 390 -1.04 -20.88 -4.34
C THR A 390 -1.39 -20.72 -5.81
N ASP A 391 -1.32 -21.81 -6.57
CA ASP A 391 -1.64 -21.85 -8.00
C ASP A 391 -0.92 -20.78 -8.84
N CYS A 392 0.30 -20.41 -8.45
CA CYS A 392 1.09 -19.41 -9.17
C CYS A 392 1.78 -20.00 -10.41
N THR A 393 2.00 -19.14 -11.40
CA THR A 393 2.86 -19.44 -12.55
C THR A 393 4.13 -18.61 -12.44
N VAL A 394 5.27 -19.27 -12.42
CA VAL A 394 6.59 -18.65 -12.28
C VAL A 394 7.47 -19.10 -13.43
N THR A 395 7.93 -18.17 -14.27
CA THR A 395 8.69 -18.48 -15.48
C THR A 395 10.00 -17.69 -15.49
N GLY A 396 11.13 -18.40 -15.56
CA GLY A 396 12.45 -17.86 -15.82
C GLY A 396 12.91 -18.16 -17.26
N ALA A 397 14.00 -17.56 -17.67
CA ALA A 397 14.74 -18.01 -18.85
C ALA A 397 15.41 -19.36 -18.56
N GLU A 398 15.79 -20.09 -19.60
CA GLU A 398 16.60 -21.30 -19.44
C GLU A 398 17.89 -20.95 -18.68
N ASP A 399 18.24 -21.75 -17.69
CA ASP A 399 19.39 -21.54 -16.79
C ASP A 399 19.37 -20.21 -15.98
N ALA A 400 18.20 -19.60 -15.76
CA ALA A 400 18.06 -18.46 -14.87
C ALA A 400 18.52 -18.79 -13.43
N ALA A 401 18.96 -17.78 -12.69
CA ALA A 401 19.27 -17.93 -11.27
C ALA A 401 18.00 -18.25 -10.47
N PRO A 402 18.08 -19.09 -9.42
CA PRO A 402 16.91 -19.55 -8.67
C PRO A 402 16.22 -18.40 -7.93
N LEU A 403 14.94 -18.59 -7.63
CA LEU A 403 14.21 -17.78 -6.66
C LEU A 403 14.80 -18.05 -5.27
N SER A 404 15.47 -17.06 -4.70
CA SER A 404 16.10 -17.17 -3.37
C SER A 404 15.08 -16.87 -2.27
N VAL A 405 14.99 -17.75 -1.25
CA VAL A 405 13.96 -17.69 -0.21
C VAL A 405 14.59 -17.56 1.18
N GLY A 406 14.33 -16.45 1.85
CA GLY A 406 14.76 -16.18 3.23
C GLY A 406 13.66 -16.35 4.29
N SER A 407 12.41 -16.62 3.90
CA SER A 407 11.29 -16.82 4.83
C SER A 407 11.49 -18.07 5.70
N ALA A 408 10.99 -18.02 6.95
CA ALA A 408 11.03 -19.16 7.86
C ALA A 408 10.18 -20.33 7.32
N ASP A 409 8.99 -20.01 6.77
CA ASP A 409 8.08 -20.98 6.19
C ASP A 409 7.73 -20.58 4.75
N LEU A 410 7.99 -21.48 3.79
CA LEU A 410 7.54 -21.38 2.41
C LEU A 410 6.52 -22.48 2.13
N THR A 411 5.33 -22.13 1.72
CA THR A 411 4.33 -23.09 1.23
C THR A 411 4.07 -22.85 -0.26
N ILE A 412 4.19 -23.91 -1.05
CA ILE A 412 3.84 -23.92 -2.48
C ILE A 412 2.70 -24.94 -2.66
N ASP A 413 1.54 -24.44 -3.06
CA ASP A 413 0.33 -25.23 -3.17
C ASP A 413 -0.23 -25.11 -4.59
N GLY A 414 0.03 -26.12 -5.41
CA GLY A 414 -0.30 -26.08 -6.83
C GLY A 414 0.63 -25.16 -7.66
N GLY A 415 0.22 -24.92 -8.91
CA GLY A 415 0.91 -24.02 -9.82
C GLY A 415 1.99 -24.64 -10.67
N ARG A 416 2.65 -23.79 -11.48
CA ARG A 416 3.67 -24.16 -12.46
C ARG A 416 4.90 -23.28 -12.30
N TYR A 417 6.07 -23.92 -12.29
CA TYR A 417 7.37 -23.27 -12.17
C TYR A 417 8.24 -23.77 -13.32
N GLU A 418 8.60 -22.89 -14.23
CA GLU A 418 9.28 -23.22 -15.48
C GLU A 418 10.61 -22.49 -15.60
N ASN A 419 11.69 -23.23 -15.86
CA ASN A 419 13.06 -22.72 -15.95
C ASN A 419 13.49 -21.87 -14.75
N THR A 420 12.91 -22.11 -13.58
CA THR A 420 13.30 -21.45 -12.35
C THR A 420 13.47 -22.48 -11.24
N GLY A 421 14.55 -22.36 -10.49
CA GLY A 421 14.75 -23.11 -9.25
C GLY A 421 14.27 -22.32 -8.04
N ILE A 422 14.10 -23.02 -6.95
CA ILE A 422 13.81 -22.44 -5.64
C ILE A 422 14.96 -22.82 -4.71
N GLU A 423 15.67 -21.82 -4.20
CA GLU A 423 16.81 -22.02 -3.31
C GLU A 423 16.52 -21.41 -1.93
N LEU A 424 16.48 -22.27 -0.90
CA LEU A 424 16.36 -21.83 0.49
C LEU A 424 17.69 -21.24 0.96
N SER A 425 17.68 -20.05 1.53
CA SER A 425 18.90 -19.33 1.93
C SER A 425 19.63 -19.97 3.12
N ALA A 426 18.90 -20.78 3.92
CA ALA A 426 19.39 -21.46 5.14
C ALA A 426 20.10 -20.54 6.16
N VAL A 427 19.88 -19.23 6.11
CA VAL A 427 20.40 -18.26 7.10
C VAL A 427 19.74 -18.40 8.48
N ARG A 428 18.60 -19.08 8.52
CA ARG A 428 17.80 -19.45 9.70
C ARG A 428 17.16 -20.80 9.50
N ASP A 429 16.51 -21.32 10.54
CA ASP A 429 15.67 -22.51 10.41
C ASP A 429 14.53 -22.21 9.43
N GLN A 430 14.32 -23.10 8.46
CA GLN A 430 13.34 -22.94 7.38
C GLN A 430 12.52 -24.20 7.19
N ARG A 431 11.26 -24.04 6.78
CA ARG A 431 10.42 -25.13 6.29
C ARG A 431 9.96 -24.82 4.86
N ILE A 432 10.03 -25.81 3.98
CA ILE A 432 9.36 -25.77 2.69
C ILE A 432 8.31 -26.87 2.63
N THR A 433 7.08 -26.51 2.30
CA THR A 433 5.98 -27.44 2.04
C THR A 433 5.55 -27.30 0.59
N VAL A 434 5.60 -28.39 -0.16
CA VAL A 434 5.15 -28.45 -1.55
C VAL A 434 4.00 -29.43 -1.64
N THR A 435 2.85 -28.99 -2.10
CA THR A 435 1.62 -29.78 -2.15
C THR A 435 0.74 -29.36 -3.33
N GLY A 436 -0.45 -29.96 -3.49
CA GLY A 436 -1.44 -29.51 -4.48
C GLY A 436 -1.09 -29.79 -5.95
N GLY A 437 -0.18 -30.71 -6.24
CA GLY A 437 0.14 -31.07 -7.62
C GLY A 437 1.04 -30.06 -8.33
N VAL A 438 1.96 -29.45 -7.62
CA VAL A 438 2.97 -28.51 -8.16
C VAL A 438 3.72 -29.13 -9.33
N ARG A 439 3.94 -28.36 -10.39
CA ARG A 439 4.73 -28.74 -11.56
C ARG A 439 6.00 -27.92 -11.65
N LEU A 440 7.16 -28.58 -11.57
CA LEU A 440 8.47 -27.97 -11.79
C LEU A 440 9.05 -28.50 -13.10
N THR A 441 9.45 -27.62 -14.01
CA THR A 441 10.01 -28.04 -15.31
C THR A 441 11.19 -27.19 -15.72
N GLY A 442 12.08 -27.76 -16.55
CA GLY A 442 13.16 -27.01 -17.17
C GLY A 442 14.51 -27.16 -16.48
N ARG A 443 15.40 -26.20 -16.71
CA ARG A 443 16.78 -26.15 -16.23
C ARG A 443 16.98 -25.04 -15.22
N ASN A 444 18.05 -25.16 -14.43
CA ASN A 444 18.40 -24.14 -13.44
C ASN A 444 19.93 -23.94 -13.35
N ARG A 445 20.38 -22.72 -13.36
CA ARG A 445 21.79 -22.33 -13.20
C ARG A 445 22.44 -22.89 -11.93
N ALA A 446 21.70 -23.02 -10.84
CA ALA A 446 22.16 -23.63 -9.59
C ALA A 446 22.29 -25.16 -9.67
N GLY A 447 21.87 -25.79 -10.78
CA GLY A 447 21.88 -27.21 -10.97
C GLY A 447 20.81 -27.96 -10.18
N ALA A 448 19.79 -27.27 -9.64
CA ALA A 448 18.66 -27.86 -8.93
C ALA A 448 17.37 -27.08 -9.10
N LEU A 449 16.22 -27.76 -9.17
CA LEU A 449 14.90 -27.13 -9.14
C LEU A 449 14.46 -26.83 -7.70
N LEU A 450 14.82 -27.67 -6.74
CA LEU A 450 14.69 -27.40 -5.31
C LEU A 450 16.06 -27.57 -4.65
N GLY A 451 16.55 -26.54 -4.00
CA GLY A 451 17.87 -26.54 -3.38
C GLY A 451 17.96 -25.71 -2.13
N ARG A 452 19.09 -25.80 -1.44
CA ARG A 452 19.46 -24.91 -0.35
C ARG A 452 20.86 -24.33 -0.59
N ALA A 453 21.04 -23.09 -0.17
CA ALA A 453 22.36 -22.50 -0.02
C ALA A 453 23.08 -23.06 1.24
N ALA A 454 24.40 -22.93 1.28
CA ALA A 454 25.16 -23.20 2.49
C ALA A 454 24.75 -22.24 3.60
N GLY A 455 24.51 -22.76 4.82
CA GLY A 455 24.10 -21.92 5.93
C GLY A 455 23.81 -22.72 7.21
N PRO A 456 23.75 -22.04 8.37
CA PRO A 456 23.62 -22.68 9.69
C PRO A 456 22.19 -23.20 9.99
N GLY A 457 21.19 -22.72 9.26
CA GLY A 457 19.79 -23.05 9.53
C GLY A 457 19.46 -24.51 9.22
N LYS A 458 18.57 -25.10 10.02
CA LYS A 458 17.95 -26.39 9.74
C LYS A 458 16.88 -26.22 8.69
N VAL A 459 16.77 -27.17 7.77
CA VAL A 459 15.72 -27.14 6.75
C VAL A 459 14.84 -28.38 6.84
N THR A 460 13.53 -28.16 6.93
CA THR A 460 12.52 -29.21 6.84
C THR A 460 11.88 -29.17 5.44
N TRP A 461 11.98 -30.26 4.72
CA TRP A 461 11.42 -30.48 3.39
C TRP A 461 10.21 -31.40 3.50
N ASP A 462 9.06 -30.92 3.04
CA ASP A 462 7.81 -31.69 2.98
C ASP A 462 7.26 -31.60 1.55
N LEU A 463 7.52 -32.62 0.76
CA LEU A 463 7.23 -32.66 -0.67
C LEU A 463 6.16 -33.74 -0.94
N THR A 464 4.95 -33.34 -1.28
CA THR A 464 3.84 -34.24 -1.50
C THR A 464 3.13 -33.97 -2.83
N GLY A 465 3.05 -34.98 -3.70
CA GLY A 465 2.33 -34.88 -4.97
C GLY A 465 2.98 -33.95 -5.99
N LEU A 466 4.27 -33.69 -5.87
CA LEU A 466 5.06 -32.89 -6.81
C LEU A 466 5.28 -33.67 -8.13
N SER A 467 5.14 -32.97 -9.27
CA SER A 467 5.57 -33.43 -10.58
C SER A 467 6.76 -32.61 -11.05
N SER A 468 7.92 -33.23 -11.19
CA SER A 468 9.16 -32.54 -11.55
C SER A 468 9.81 -33.19 -12.77
N THR A 469 10.09 -32.40 -13.80
CA THR A 469 10.72 -32.86 -15.06
C THR A 469 11.91 -31.99 -15.40
N THR A 470 13.09 -32.60 -15.59
CA THR A 470 14.30 -31.85 -15.94
C THR A 470 15.29 -32.71 -16.73
N ASP A 471 16.40 -32.14 -17.16
CA ASP A 471 17.47 -32.83 -17.86
C ASP A 471 18.48 -33.50 -16.90
N THR A 472 19.42 -34.24 -17.46
CA THR A 472 20.42 -34.98 -16.68
C THR A 472 21.43 -34.13 -15.91
N ALA A 473 21.54 -32.84 -16.23
CA ALA A 473 22.46 -31.90 -15.58
C ALA A 473 21.85 -31.24 -14.34
N THR A 474 20.54 -31.23 -14.24
CA THR A 474 19.79 -30.56 -13.16
C THR A 474 19.24 -31.58 -12.16
N ALA A 475 19.35 -31.28 -10.88
CA ALA A 475 18.72 -32.09 -9.83
C ALA A 475 17.27 -31.62 -9.59
N HIS A 476 16.36 -32.57 -9.37
CA HIS A 476 15.02 -32.28 -8.86
C HIS A 476 15.08 -31.67 -7.45
N VAL A 477 15.87 -32.35 -6.59
CA VAL A 477 16.18 -31.90 -5.23
C VAL A 477 17.67 -32.04 -4.99
N ARG A 478 18.31 -30.99 -4.46
CA ARG A 478 19.73 -31.00 -4.07
C ARG A 478 19.89 -30.57 -2.63
N ILE A 479 20.33 -31.52 -1.80
CA ILE A 479 20.66 -31.31 -0.39
C ILE A 479 22.10 -31.81 -0.19
N ALA A 480 23.07 -30.87 -0.19
CA ALA A 480 24.49 -31.23 -0.18
C ALA A 480 25.17 -30.95 1.17
N ASP A 481 24.60 -30.10 2.03
CA ASP A 481 25.19 -29.75 3.32
C ASP A 481 24.15 -29.36 4.37
N GLY A 482 24.60 -29.05 5.59
CA GLY A 482 23.78 -28.58 6.71
C GLY A 482 22.96 -29.67 7.36
N THR A 483 21.95 -29.29 8.14
CA THR A 483 21.03 -30.22 8.81
C THR A 483 19.67 -30.16 8.13
N ASN A 484 19.21 -31.29 7.61
CA ASN A 484 17.95 -31.37 6.89
C ASN A 484 17.09 -32.53 7.35
N HIS A 485 15.78 -32.30 7.42
CA HIS A 485 14.76 -33.33 7.54
C HIS A 485 14.00 -33.39 6.21
N TYR A 486 14.07 -34.51 5.52
CA TYR A 486 13.52 -34.69 4.19
C TYR A 486 12.36 -35.68 4.20
N LEU A 487 11.19 -35.24 3.78
CA LEU A 487 10.01 -36.07 3.56
C LEU A 487 9.52 -35.87 2.12
N ALA A 488 9.46 -36.91 1.34
CA ALA A 488 8.93 -36.92 -0.02
C ALA A 488 7.96 -38.08 -0.20
N THR A 489 6.71 -37.78 -0.54
CA THR A 489 5.66 -38.79 -0.67
C THR A 489 4.83 -38.58 -1.93
N GLY A 490 4.63 -39.63 -2.73
CA GLY A 490 3.73 -39.58 -3.88
C GLY A 490 4.17 -38.62 -4.98
N ASN A 491 5.45 -38.33 -5.10
CA ASN A 491 5.99 -37.43 -6.12
C ASN A 491 6.31 -38.16 -7.42
N ARG A 492 6.33 -37.45 -8.52
CA ARG A 492 6.82 -37.94 -9.82
C ARG A 492 8.05 -37.14 -10.25
N PHE A 493 9.14 -37.83 -10.52
CA PHE A 493 10.39 -37.30 -11.04
C PHE A 493 10.67 -37.89 -12.41
N THR A 494 10.93 -37.05 -13.42
CA THR A 494 11.21 -37.48 -14.79
C THR A 494 12.53 -36.88 -15.28
N GLY A 495 13.48 -37.71 -15.66
CA GLY A 495 14.86 -37.31 -16.01
C GLY A 495 15.64 -36.87 -14.78
N GLY A 496 16.66 -36.06 -14.96
CA GLY A 496 17.39 -35.38 -13.88
C GLY A 496 18.06 -36.27 -12.83
N THR A 497 18.31 -35.69 -11.67
CA THR A 497 18.92 -36.38 -10.53
C THR A 497 18.19 -36.07 -9.21
N LEU A 498 18.29 -37.03 -8.25
CA LEU A 498 18.03 -36.79 -6.83
C LEU A 498 19.38 -36.83 -6.11
N HIS A 499 19.81 -35.67 -5.57
CA HIS A 499 21.11 -35.52 -4.93
C HIS A 499 20.95 -35.17 -3.44
N LEU A 500 20.97 -36.22 -2.61
CA LEU A 500 20.74 -36.17 -1.17
C LEU A 500 21.97 -36.73 -0.43
N VAL A 501 22.90 -35.85 -0.02
CA VAL A 501 24.15 -36.29 0.63
C VAL A 501 23.86 -36.82 2.04
N PRO A 502 24.27 -38.05 2.40
CA PRO A 502 23.95 -38.66 3.69
C PRO A 502 24.31 -37.80 4.90
N GLY A 503 25.51 -37.20 4.92
CA GLY A 503 25.96 -36.37 6.02
C GLY A 503 25.19 -35.06 6.21
N ALA A 504 24.36 -34.66 5.24
CA ALA A 504 23.48 -33.49 5.30
C ALA A 504 22.06 -33.81 5.79
N LEU A 505 21.73 -35.09 6.01
CA LEU A 505 20.39 -35.54 6.38
C LEU A 505 20.36 -35.98 7.85
N ALA A 506 19.56 -35.30 8.66
CA ALA A 506 19.23 -35.76 10.02
C ALA A 506 18.13 -36.84 9.97
N SER A 507 17.23 -36.80 9.00
CA SER A 507 16.28 -37.85 8.66
C SER A 507 15.83 -37.72 7.20
N ALA A 508 15.50 -38.86 6.58
CA ALA A 508 14.93 -38.87 5.24
C ALA A 508 13.88 -39.97 5.11
N LEU A 509 12.75 -39.64 4.50
CA LEU A 509 11.73 -40.56 4.05
C LEU A 509 11.36 -40.25 2.61
N HIS A 510 11.57 -41.19 1.71
CA HIS A 510 11.24 -41.08 0.29
C HIS A 510 10.38 -42.29 -0.11
N THR A 511 9.08 -42.10 -0.22
CA THR A 511 8.12 -43.17 -0.33
C THR A 511 7.05 -42.93 -1.38
N ALA A 512 6.58 -44.03 -2.00
CA ALA A 512 5.51 -43.97 -3.00
C ALA A 512 5.78 -43.01 -4.18
N CYS A 513 7.05 -42.77 -4.52
CA CYS A 513 7.43 -41.88 -5.62
C CYS A 513 7.60 -42.67 -6.93
N VAL A 514 7.39 -41.99 -8.06
CA VAL A 514 7.68 -42.52 -9.40
C VAL A 514 8.94 -41.81 -9.91
N GLU A 515 9.96 -42.58 -10.29
CA GLU A 515 11.23 -42.11 -10.82
C GLU A 515 11.43 -42.65 -12.23
N ASP A 516 11.21 -41.80 -13.23
CA ASP A 516 11.28 -42.18 -14.65
C ASP A 516 12.56 -41.60 -15.27
N GLY A 517 13.55 -42.44 -15.50
CA GLY A 517 14.87 -42.03 -15.97
C GLY A 517 15.67 -41.17 -15.00
N THR A 518 15.25 -41.07 -13.74
CA THR A 518 15.90 -40.25 -12.70
C THR A 518 17.07 -41.01 -12.08
N LYS A 519 18.23 -40.33 -11.93
CA LYS A 519 19.40 -40.92 -11.26
C LYS A 519 19.45 -40.53 -9.79
N ARG A 520 19.59 -41.53 -8.91
CA ARG A 520 19.87 -41.29 -7.50
C ARG A 520 21.38 -41.06 -7.30
N VAL A 521 21.75 -39.91 -6.78
CA VAL A 521 23.13 -39.54 -6.45
C VAL A 521 23.22 -39.32 -4.95
N ALA A 522 24.08 -40.12 -4.29
CA ALA A 522 24.32 -40.09 -2.85
C ALA A 522 23.03 -40.16 -1.99
N MET A 523 22.02 -40.88 -2.44
CA MET A 523 20.77 -41.05 -1.69
C MET A 523 20.93 -42.18 -0.67
N PRO A 524 20.91 -41.91 0.64
CA PRO A 524 21.10 -42.94 1.65
C PRO A 524 19.87 -43.82 1.79
N ASP A 525 20.09 -45.08 2.12
CA ASP A 525 19.06 -46.02 2.55
C ASP A 525 19.67 -46.96 3.60
N ASP A 526 19.82 -46.45 4.82
CA ASP A 526 20.40 -47.20 5.94
C ASP A 526 19.33 -47.80 6.88
N GLY A 527 18.06 -47.58 6.57
CA GLY A 527 16.91 -48.07 7.33
C GLY A 527 16.71 -47.43 8.70
N THR A 528 17.64 -46.56 9.16
CA THR A 528 17.58 -45.87 10.46
C THR A 528 17.40 -44.38 10.33
N THR A 529 18.25 -43.72 9.59
CA THR A 529 18.17 -42.26 9.32
C THR A 529 17.48 -41.94 8.00
N ALA A 530 17.47 -42.89 7.07
CA ALA A 530 16.84 -42.76 5.76
C ALA A 530 16.10 -44.05 5.36
N ARG A 531 14.89 -43.87 4.81
CA ARG A 531 14.06 -44.96 4.24
C ARG A 531 13.59 -44.59 2.85
N THR A 532 13.69 -45.58 1.95
CA THR A 532 13.19 -45.48 0.58
C THR A 532 12.28 -46.69 0.29
N GLU A 533 10.98 -46.52 0.41
CA GLU A 533 10.01 -47.62 0.32
C GLU A 533 8.91 -47.34 -0.72
N GLY A 534 8.47 -48.42 -1.40
CA GLY A 534 7.30 -48.34 -2.29
C GLY A 534 7.47 -47.47 -3.52
N ASN A 535 8.71 -47.18 -3.94
CA ASN A 535 8.98 -46.35 -5.11
C ASN A 535 8.95 -47.18 -6.39
N LEU A 536 8.41 -46.58 -7.47
CA LEU A 536 8.46 -47.17 -8.81
C LEU A 536 9.59 -46.48 -9.59
N ILE A 537 10.59 -47.26 -9.98
CA ILE A 537 11.72 -46.83 -10.80
C ILE A 537 11.49 -47.36 -12.22
N LEU A 538 11.39 -46.45 -13.21
CA LEU A 538 11.13 -46.74 -14.62
C LEU A 538 12.37 -46.48 -15.47
#